data_2f36c4685d1521336546d1591af054f4
#
_entry.id   2f36c4685d1521336546d1591af054f4
#
_cell.length_a   1.000
_cell.length_b   1.000
_cell.length_c   1.000
_cell.angle_alpha   90.00
_cell.angle_beta   90.00
_cell.angle_gamma   90.00
#
_symmetry.space_group_name_H-M   'P 1'
#
loop_
_entity.id
_entity.type
_entity.pdbx_description
1 polymer ?
#
loop_
_entity_poly.entity_id
_entity_poly.type
_entity_poly.pdbx_seq_one_letter_code
_entity_poly.pdbx_strand_id
1 'polypeptide(L)'
;MNYKRENFDKVVRLADYITSTSDPKMKWMWGEALLGYALDELDRECGEEKYTPFLKSYCDYWAKVDPAVDQSDTAAPGLITYAMYKRTGDAECKRLTDKVLDYIRYEPRLYLDCLNHLGSSKKGKIYPKSVWIDSVMMFSVFTSLYASENADTELVDFAARQPKQYASMMLNEKEHLWAHSYWVKRGKAFPRRNIFWGRGNGWVIAAFPMILDNIGLDHKEAPEIIELYRKTSEALLGVMNDDYTFNTLLKHRSYRELSATALISAGWLHGIRCGYLNERFLEPAIKAFETCVEAMEESDDGIFMTEISGPTIPLPLLPKLGYKMIPLGKNWSYGVAALIFAAIEYKKWGSASSN
;
A
#
# COMPACT_ATOMS: atom_id res chain seq x y z
N MET A 1 -9.88 -23.58 9.65
CA MET A 1 -9.15 -22.58 10.47
C MET A 1 -10.17 -21.82 11.30
N ASN A 2 -9.82 -21.43 12.52
CA ASN A 2 -10.72 -20.70 13.40
C ASN A 2 -10.24 -19.24 13.50
N TYR A 3 -11.17 -18.31 13.46
CA TYR A 3 -10.90 -16.90 13.74
C TYR A 3 -10.43 -16.73 15.19
N LYS A 4 -9.31 -16.04 15.39
CA LYS A 4 -8.74 -15.71 16.71
C LYS A 4 -8.89 -14.22 16.94
N ARG A 5 -9.90 -13.82 17.70
CA ARG A 5 -10.17 -12.40 18.00
C ARG A 5 -8.96 -11.71 18.65
N GLU A 6 -8.21 -12.43 19.47
CA GLU A 6 -7.01 -11.94 20.15
C GLU A 6 -5.94 -11.37 19.19
N ASN A 7 -5.82 -11.94 17.97
CA ASN A 7 -4.90 -11.44 16.95
C ASN A 7 -5.33 -10.07 16.42
N PHE A 8 -6.63 -9.89 16.17
CA PHE A 8 -7.17 -8.58 15.79
C PHE A 8 -6.99 -7.56 16.92
N ASP A 9 -7.37 -7.94 18.15
CA ASP A 9 -7.27 -7.08 19.33
C ASP A 9 -5.81 -6.65 19.61
N LYS A 10 -4.81 -7.52 19.33
CA LYS A 10 -3.38 -7.18 19.44
C LYS A 10 -2.98 -6.08 18.45
N VAL A 11 -3.49 -6.14 17.21
CA VAL A 11 -3.23 -5.09 16.21
C VAL A 11 -3.94 -3.78 16.57
N VAL A 12 -5.14 -3.82 17.16
CA VAL A 12 -5.81 -2.63 17.69
C VAL A 12 -4.97 -1.99 18.79
N ARG A 13 -4.43 -2.79 19.74
CA ARG A 13 -3.51 -2.24 20.77
C ARG A 13 -2.26 -1.60 20.18
N LEU A 14 -1.72 -2.17 19.07
CA LEU A 14 -0.61 -1.53 18.36
C LEU A 14 -1.02 -0.17 17.78
N ALA A 15 -2.19 -0.07 17.16
CA ALA A 15 -2.71 1.19 16.62
C ALA A 15 -2.91 2.24 17.74
N ASP A 16 -3.42 1.81 18.91
CA ASP A 16 -3.55 2.64 20.10
C ASP A 16 -2.22 3.15 20.61
N TYR A 17 -1.24 2.25 20.71
CA TYR A 17 0.12 2.61 21.13
C TYR A 17 0.75 3.63 20.18
N ILE A 18 0.66 3.40 18.87
CA ILE A 18 1.21 4.32 17.87
C ILE A 18 0.57 5.71 17.98
N THR A 19 -0.75 5.79 18.06
CA THR A 19 -1.45 7.09 18.12
C THR A 19 -1.26 7.82 19.46
N SER A 20 -1.03 7.09 20.55
CA SER A 20 -0.77 7.69 21.87
C SER A 20 0.68 8.17 22.05
N THR A 21 1.63 7.59 21.31
CA THR A 21 3.06 7.87 21.45
C THR A 21 3.65 8.71 20.31
N SER A 22 2.96 8.79 19.17
CA SER A 22 3.43 9.54 18.00
C SER A 22 2.93 10.99 18.03
N ASP A 23 3.76 11.92 17.53
CA ASP A 23 3.29 13.28 17.25
C ASP A 23 2.34 13.23 16.04
N PRO A 24 1.10 13.75 16.12
CA PRO A 24 0.22 13.83 14.98
C PRO A 24 0.77 14.70 13.82
N LYS A 25 1.80 15.52 14.07
CA LYS A 25 2.53 16.28 13.03
C LYS A 25 3.49 15.39 12.24
N MET A 26 3.04 14.18 11.90
CA MET A 26 3.80 13.27 11.05
C MET A 26 4.17 13.91 9.70
N LYS A 27 5.15 13.32 9.00
CA LYS A 27 5.59 13.82 7.69
C LYS A 27 4.46 13.79 6.66
N TRP A 28 4.47 14.76 5.71
CA TRP A 28 3.64 14.72 4.52
C TRP A 28 4.26 13.76 3.50
N MET A 29 4.15 12.46 3.76
CA MET A 29 4.79 11.41 2.98
C MET A 29 3.95 10.14 2.98
N TRP A 30 4.26 9.26 2.04
CA TRP A 30 3.53 8.03 1.79
C TRP A 30 3.38 7.10 2.99
N GLY A 31 4.42 6.93 3.81
CA GLY A 31 4.37 6.01 4.94
C GLY A 31 3.35 6.42 5.99
N GLU A 32 3.35 7.68 6.35
CA GLU A 32 2.42 8.30 7.29
C GLU A 32 1.01 8.38 6.69
N ALA A 33 0.92 8.62 5.38
CA ALA A 33 -0.35 8.61 4.66
C ALA A 33 -1.05 7.26 4.73
N LEU A 34 -0.30 6.18 4.50
CA LEU A 34 -0.84 4.82 4.58
C LEU A 34 -1.24 4.46 6.01
N LEU A 35 -0.45 4.86 7.02
CA LEU A 35 -0.85 4.67 8.42
C LEU A 35 -2.16 5.38 8.73
N GLY A 36 -2.28 6.65 8.34
CA GLY A 36 -3.50 7.40 8.59
C GLY A 36 -4.72 6.82 7.87
N TYR A 37 -4.54 6.35 6.63
CA TYR A 37 -5.61 5.67 5.90
C TYR A 37 -6.00 4.34 6.57
N ALA A 38 -5.03 3.55 7.01
CA ALA A 38 -5.30 2.31 7.73
C ALA A 38 -6.04 2.54 9.06
N LEU A 39 -5.71 3.62 9.79
CA LEU A 39 -6.42 4.02 11.01
C LEU A 39 -7.86 4.45 10.73
N ASP A 40 -8.12 5.21 9.65
CA ASP A 40 -9.49 5.56 9.23
C ASP A 40 -10.31 4.33 8.85
N GLU A 41 -9.72 3.39 8.11
CA GLU A 41 -10.38 2.13 7.77
C GLU A 41 -10.62 1.24 9.00
N LEU A 42 -9.72 1.27 9.99
CA LEU A 42 -9.92 0.56 11.26
C LEU A 42 -11.08 1.15 12.07
N ASP A 43 -11.18 2.48 12.16
CA ASP A 43 -12.33 3.16 12.75
C ASP A 43 -13.64 2.75 12.06
N ARG A 44 -13.66 2.72 10.72
CA ARG A 44 -14.83 2.28 9.94
C ARG A 44 -15.22 0.84 10.23
N GLU A 45 -14.24 -0.06 10.25
CA GLU A 45 -14.47 -1.48 10.50
C GLU A 45 -14.98 -1.74 11.91
N CYS A 46 -14.58 -0.92 12.89
CA CYS A 46 -15.04 -1.01 14.27
C CYS A 46 -16.34 -0.24 14.53
N GLY A 47 -16.77 0.62 13.61
CA GLY A 47 -17.90 1.55 13.82
C GLY A 47 -17.55 2.63 14.85
N GLU A 48 -16.31 3.05 14.92
CA GLU A 48 -15.73 4.00 15.88
C GLU A 48 -15.16 5.24 15.19
N GLU A 49 -14.82 6.25 15.97
CA GLU A 49 -14.11 7.45 15.54
C GLU A 49 -12.88 7.71 16.44
N LYS A 50 -12.28 6.64 16.92
CA LYS A 50 -11.21 6.66 17.92
C LYS A 50 -9.95 7.39 17.44
N TYR A 51 -9.57 7.18 16.17
CA TYR A 51 -8.37 7.76 15.58
C TYR A 51 -8.64 9.07 14.83
N THR A 52 -9.90 9.44 14.64
CA THR A 52 -10.31 10.69 13.97
C THR A 52 -9.64 11.94 14.56
N PRO A 53 -9.53 12.13 15.90
CA PRO A 53 -8.85 13.32 16.45
C PRO A 53 -7.36 13.39 16.10
N PHE A 54 -6.66 12.25 16.06
CA PHE A 54 -5.25 12.17 15.66
C PHE A 54 -5.08 12.56 14.19
N LEU A 55 -5.91 12.01 13.31
CA LEU A 55 -5.89 12.29 11.87
C LEU A 55 -6.30 13.74 11.56
N LYS A 56 -7.27 14.28 12.30
CA LYS A 56 -7.66 15.69 12.16
C LYS A 56 -6.52 16.63 12.56
N SER A 57 -5.81 16.31 13.65
CA SER A 57 -4.63 17.08 14.07
C SER A 57 -3.51 17.08 13.02
N TYR A 58 -3.32 15.96 12.30
CA TYR A 58 -2.42 15.90 11.14
C TYR A 58 -2.86 16.89 10.04
N CYS A 59 -4.13 16.87 9.65
CA CYS A 59 -4.67 17.77 8.64
C CYS A 59 -4.54 19.24 9.06
N ASP A 60 -4.86 19.58 10.31
CA ASP A 60 -4.78 20.93 10.84
C ASP A 60 -3.35 21.49 10.84
N TYR A 61 -2.36 20.64 11.12
CA TYR A 61 -0.96 21.02 11.03
C TYR A 61 -0.56 21.32 9.58
N TRP A 62 -0.87 20.40 8.65
CA TRP A 62 -0.46 20.56 7.27
C TRP A 62 -1.25 21.63 6.51
N ALA A 63 -2.48 21.93 6.94
CA ALA A 63 -3.22 23.07 6.41
C ALA A 63 -2.52 24.41 6.68
N LYS A 64 -1.84 24.52 7.85
CA LYS A 64 -1.05 25.72 8.23
C LYS A 64 0.30 25.77 7.53
N VAL A 65 0.93 24.61 7.29
CA VAL A 65 2.26 24.52 6.64
C VAL A 65 2.17 24.67 5.13
N ASP A 66 1.05 24.26 4.55
CA ASP A 66 0.80 24.22 3.10
C ASP A 66 1.83 23.39 2.32
N PRO A 67 1.77 22.05 2.43
CA PRO A 67 2.81 21.16 1.94
C PRO A 67 2.93 21.18 0.40
N ALA A 68 4.13 20.97 -0.11
CA ALA A 68 4.33 20.71 -1.53
C ALA A 68 3.82 19.32 -1.90
N VAL A 69 3.10 19.21 -3.03
CA VAL A 69 2.75 17.95 -3.69
C VAL A 69 3.52 17.91 -5.00
N ASP A 70 4.65 17.23 -5.01
CA ASP A 70 5.63 17.29 -6.11
C ASP A 70 6.16 15.92 -6.57
N GLN A 71 5.61 14.84 -6.00
CA GLN A 71 5.97 13.44 -6.31
C GLN A 71 4.84 12.50 -5.85
N SER A 72 4.85 11.26 -6.33
CA SER A 72 3.83 10.26 -5.95
C SER A 72 3.74 10.06 -4.43
N ASP A 73 4.87 10.09 -3.74
CA ASP A 73 4.95 9.95 -2.28
C ASP A 73 4.22 11.08 -1.53
N THR A 74 4.23 12.29 -2.07
CA THR A 74 3.55 13.45 -1.47
C THR A 74 2.11 13.60 -1.94
N ALA A 75 1.66 12.76 -2.89
CA ALA A 75 0.24 12.64 -3.25
C ALA A 75 -0.51 11.65 -2.35
N ALA A 76 0.17 10.69 -1.74
CA ALA A 76 -0.46 9.69 -0.86
C ALA A 76 -1.28 10.29 0.30
N PRO A 77 -0.88 11.41 0.95
CA PRO A 77 -1.68 12.06 1.99
C PRO A 77 -3.10 12.47 1.59
N GLY A 78 -3.42 12.48 0.28
CA GLY A 78 -4.79 12.62 -0.20
C GLY A 78 -5.75 11.62 0.43
N LEU A 79 -5.28 10.40 0.77
CA LEU A 79 -6.05 9.39 1.49
C LEU A 79 -6.54 9.89 2.85
N ILE A 80 -5.66 10.53 3.64
CA ILE A 80 -6.02 11.06 4.96
C ILE A 80 -6.91 12.30 4.82
N THR A 81 -6.49 13.26 3.97
CA THR A 81 -7.20 14.54 3.87
C THR A 81 -8.62 14.36 3.35
N TYR A 82 -8.82 13.45 2.41
CA TYR A 82 -10.13 13.11 1.89
C TYR A 82 -10.99 12.37 2.92
N ALA A 83 -10.42 11.41 3.65
CA ALA A 83 -11.11 10.73 4.74
C ALA A 83 -11.58 11.73 5.81
N MET A 84 -10.73 12.67 6.22
CA MET A 84 -11.09 13.69 7.19
C MET A 84 -12.10 14.70 6.64
N TYR A 85 -12.00 15.08 5.37
CA TYR A 85 -13.04 15.88 4.74
C TYR A 85 -14.41 15.20 4.78
N LYS A 86 -14.48 13.92 4.45
CA LYS A 86 -15.75 13.16 4.49
C LYS A 86 -16.34 13.06 5.89
N ARG A 87 -15.49 12.88 6.91
CA ARG A 87 -15.94 12.77 8.31
C ARG A 87 -16.37 14.10 8.91
N THR A 88 -15.64 15.18 8.61
CA THR A 88 -15.76 16.44 9.35
C THR A 88 -16.39 17.59 8.55
N GLY A 89 -16.42 17.48 7.22
CA GLY A 89 -16.82 18.60 6.35
C GLY A 89 -15.83 19.77 6.33
N ASP A 90 -14.62 19.61 6.90
CA ASP A 90 -13.64 20.68 7.08
C ASP A 90 -13.10 21.18 5.75
N ALA A 91 -13.24 22.49 5.48
CA ALA A 91 -12.80 23.12 4.25
C ALA A 91 -11.28 23.05 4.03
N GLU A 92 -10.47 23.04 5.09
CA GLU A 92 -9.02 22.90 4.97
C GLU A 92 -8.61 21.48 4.57
N CYS A 93 -9.29 20.46 5.08
CA CYS A 93 -9.10 19.08 4.61
C CYS A 93 -9.45 18.96 3.12
N LYS A 94 -10.54 19.63 2.68
CA LYS A 94 -10.91 19.69 1.26
C LYS A 94 -9.83 20.38 0.42
N ARG A 95 -9.34 21.53 0.87
CA ARG A 95 -8.29 22.30 0.19
C ARG A 95 -7.01 21.47 -0.01
N LEU A 96 -6.60 20.74 1.01
CA LEU A 96 -5.45 19.82 0.92
C LEU A 96 -5.71 18.67 -0.05
N THR A 97 -6.94 18.13 -0.07
CA THR A 97 -7.36 17.09 -1.00
C THR A 97 -7.33 17.61 -2.44
N ASP A 98 -7.90 18.79 -2.67
CA ASP A 98 -7.90 19.45 -4.00
C ASP A 98 -6.46 19.66 -4.51
N LYS A 99 -5.54 20.06 -3.64
CA LYS A 99 -4.12 20.21 -3.98
C LYS A 99 -3.47 18.92 -4.46
N VAL A 100 -3.82 17.78 -3.86
CA VAL A 100 -3.37 16.46 -4.31
C VAL A 100 -4.00 16.11 -5.66
N LEU A 101 -5.29 16.38 -5.83
CA LEU A 101 -5.99 16.15 -7.09
C LEU A 101 -5.40 16.99 -8.23
N ASP A 102 -5.05 18.26 -7.97
CA ASP A 102 -4.40 19.12 -8.95
C ASP A 102 -3.06 18.52 -9.41
N TYR A 103 -2.24 17.99 -8.48
CA TYR A 103 -1.04 17.27 -8.86
C TYR A 103 -1.35 16.07 -9.76
N ILE A 104 -2.32 15.23 -9.38
CA ILE A 104 -2.69 14.05 -10.18
C ILE A 104 -3.20 14.44 -11.55
N ARG A 105 -3.98 15.51 -11.68
CA ARG A 105 -4.55 15.97 -12.95
C ARG A 105 -3.52 16.64 -13.86
N TYR A 106 -2.66 17.49 -13.31
CA TYR A 106 -1.85 18.44 -14.07
C TYR A 106 -0.36 18.12 -14.11
N GLU A 107 0.14 17.20 -13.27
CA GLU A 107 1.56 16.77 -13.39
C GLU A 107 1.81 16.13 -14.75
N PRO A 108 2.86 16.55 -15.46
CA PRO A 108 3.18 16.02 -16.79
C PRO A 108 3.34 14.51 -16.79
N ARG A 109 2.66 13.84 -17.71
CA ARG A 109 2.80 12.39 -17.91
C ARG A 109 4.19 12.06 -18.41
N LEU A 110 4.84 11.12 -17.78
CA LEU A 110 6.22 10.75 -18.12
C LEU A 110 6.27 9.72 -19.25
N TYR A 111 5.45 8.68 -19.16
CA TYR A 111 5.39 7.59 -20.14
C TYR A 111 4.01 6.94 -20.11
N LEU A 112 3.42 6.72 -21.27
CA LEU A 112 2.00 6.40 -21.37
C LEU A 112 1.19 7.47 -20.61
N ASP A 113 0.30 7.03 -19.73
CA ASP A 113 -0.47 7.93 -18.86
C ASP A 113 0.08 7.95 -17.40
N CYS A 114 1.33 7.50 -17.19
CA CYS A 114 1.93 7.36 -15.88
C CYS A 114 2.80 8.56 -15.50
N LEU A 115 2.81 8.89 -14.21
CA LEU A 115 3.59 9.97 -13.63
C LEU A 115 5.06 9.54 -13.40
N ASN A 116 5.97 10.51 -13.38
CA ASN A 116 7.30 10.30 -12.80
C ASN A 116 7.16 10.11 -11.29
N HIS A 117 7.55 8.95 -10.75
CA HIS A 117 7.35 8.66 -9.33
C HIS A 117 7.93 9.73 -8.41
N LEU A 118 9.16 10.18 -8.68
CA LEU A 118 9.83 11.23 -7.91
C LEU A 118 9.50 12.66 -8.39
N GLY A 119 8.66 12.81 -9.42
CA GLY A 119 8.12 14.09 -9.89
C GLY A 119 9.17 15.18 -10.09
N SER A 120 8.87 16.37 -9.61
CA SER A 120 9.74 17.56 -9.58
C SER A 120 10.53 17.74 -8.28
N SER A 121 10.45 16.78 -7.35
CA SER A 121 11.14 16.80 -6.06
C SER A 121 12.68 16.91 -6.20
N LYS A 122 13.36 17.23 -5.10
CA LYS A 122 14.83 17.28 -5.07
C LYS A 122 15.48 15.97 -5.54
N LYS A 123 14.90 14.83 -5.14
CA LYS A 123 15.34 13.51 -5.58
C LYS A 123 15.04 13.27 -7.07
N GLY A 124 13.87 13.71 -7.54
CA GLY A 124 13.44 13.61 -8.93
C GLY A 124 14.33 14.37 -9.94
N LYS A 125 15.06 15.39 -9.46
CA LYS A 125 16.04 16.12 -10.28
C LYS A 125 17.35 15.36 -10.52
N ILE A 126 17.67 14.40 -9.65
CA ILE A 126 18.95 13.68 -9.64
C ILE A 126 18.77 12.23 -10.11
N TYR A 127 17.69 11.59 -9.68
CA TYR A 127 17.40 10.20 -10.03
C TYR A 127 16.86 10.08 -11.47
N PRO A 128 17.16 8.98 -12.18
CA PRO A 128 16.60 8.76 -13.52
C PRO A 128 15.08 8.84 -13.55
N LYS A 129 14.52 9.59 -14.51
CA LYS A 129 13.07 9.66 -14.70
C LYS A 129 12.48 8.27 -14.89
N SER A 130 11.55 7.90 -14.05
CA SER A 130 11.06 6.53 -13.94
C SER A 130 9.66 6.45 -13.34
N VAL A 131 8.91 5.46 -13.79
CA VAL A 131 7.66 5.01 -13.19
C VAL A 131 8.00 3.92 -12.18
N TRP A 132 7.42 3.97 -10.98
CA TRP A 132 7.63 2.96 -9.93
C TRP A 132 6.35 2.27 -9.58
N ILE A 133 6.47 0.99 -9.21
CA ILE A 133 5.32 0.16 -8.84
C ILE A 133 4.60 0.66 -7.59
N ASP A 134 5.32 1.35 -6.71
CA ASP A 134 4.78 1.97 -5.49
C ASP A 134 3.60 2.91 -5.80
N SER A 135 3.65 3.59 -6.94
CA SER A 135 2.64 4.57 -7.36
C SER A 135 1.23 3.97 -7.46
N VAL A 136 1.10 2.64 -7.65
CA VAL A 136 -0.20 1.99 -7.66
C VAL A 136 -0.91 2.14 -6.31
N MET A 137 -0.16 2.07 -5.22
CA MET A 137 -0.70 2.30 -3.87
C MET A 137 -0.71 3.79 -3.51
N MET A 138 0.35 4.53 -3.86
CA MET A 138 0.57 5.90 -3.37
C MET A 138 -0.46 6.90 -3.87
N PHE A 139 -0.94 6.77 -5.11
CA PHE A 139 -1.98 7.67 -5.61
C PHE A 139 -3.12 6.98 -6.37
N SER A 140 -2.93 5.78 -6.98
CA SER A 140 -4.02 5.19 -7.77
C SER A 140 -5.19 4.73 -6.89
N VAL A 141 -4.92 4.24 -5.67
CA VAL A 141 -5.96 3.90 -4.68
C VAL A 141 -6.74 5.15 -4.28
N PHE A 142 -6.07 6.24 -3.92
CA PHE A 142 -6.72 7.51 -3.60
C PHE A 142 -7.55 8.04 -4.77
N THR A 143 -6.96 8.02 -5.98
CA THR A 143 -7.62 8.54 -7.18
C THR A 143 -8.88 7.76 -7.50
N SER A 144 -8.83 6.42 -7.45
CA SER A 144 -10.02 5.59 -7.70
C SER A 144 -11.11 5.81 -6.65
N LEU A 145 -10.75 5.93 -5.36
CA LEU A 145 -11.67 6.19 -4.27
C LEU A 145 -12.36 7.55 -4.43
N TYR A 146 -11.59 8.61 -4.59
CA TYR A 146 -12.13 9.95 -4.76
C TYR A 146 -13.03 10.04 -5.99
N ALA A 147 -12.55 9.54 -7.12
CA ALA A 147 -13.23 9.66 -8.40
C ALA A 147 -14.57 8.92 -8.40
N SER A 148 -14.62 7.72 -7.84
CA SER A 148 -15.85 6.93 -7.79
C SER A 148 -16.91 7.59 -6.88
N GLU A 149 -16.52 8.09 -5.72
CA GLU A 149 -17.43 8.75 -4.79
C GLU A 149 -17.91 10.13 -5.27
N ASN A 150 -17.19 10.79 -6.19
CA ASN A 150 -17.53 12.09 -6.74
C ASN A 150 -18.03 12.04 -8.21
N ALA A 151 -18.28 10.84 -8.74
CA ALA A 151 -18.73 10.61 -10.12
C ALA A 151 -17.80 11.24 -11.19
N ASP A 152 -16.49 11.29 -10.91
CA ASP A 152 -15.47 11.81 -11.83
C ASP A 152 -14.98 10.69 -12.76
N THR A 153 -15.70 10.52 -13.86
CA THR A 153 -15.47 9.42 -14.82
C THR A 153 -14.08 9.46 -15.46
N GLU A 154 -13.51 10.66 -15.66
CA GLU A 154 -12.16 10.82 -16.24
C GLU A 154 -11.09 10.29 -15.29
N LEU A 155 -11.18 10.63 -14.01
CA LEU A 155 -10.27 10.13 -12.99
C LEU A 155 -10.50 8.65 -12.66
N VAL A 156 -11.73 8.13 -12.73
CA VAL A 156 -12.03 6.69 -12.64
C VAL A 156 -11.29 5.95 -13.76
N ASP A 157 -11.48 6.37 -15.01
CA ASP A 157 -10.80 5.78 -16.17
C ASP A 157 -9.26 5.90 -16.06
N PHE A 158 -8.74 7.02 -15.56
CA PHE A 158 -7.31 7.19 -15.33
C PHE A 158 -6.78 6.18 -14.31
N ALA A 159 -7.42 6.05 -13.14
CA ALA A 159 -7.01 5.12 -12.09
C ALA A 159 -7.12 3.66 -12.55
N ALA A 160 -8.19 3.31 -13.25
CA ALA A 160 -8.43 1.96 -13.76
C ALA A 160 -7.39 1.52 -14.81
N ARG A 161 -6.84 2.45 -15.60
CA ARG A 161 -5.78 2.13 -16.58
C ARG A 161 -4.41 1.92 -15.95
N GLN A 162 -4.13 2.43 -14.75
CA GLN A 162 -2.79 2.35 -14.15
C GLN A 162 -2.28 0.90 -13.99
N PRO A 163 -3.05 -0.08 -13.45
CA PRO A 163 -2.58 -1.46 -13.33
C PRO A 163 -2.05 -2.06 -14.63
N LYS A 164 -2.79 -1.92 -15.74
CA LYS A 164 -2.41 -2.39 -17.06
C LYS A 164 -1.16 -1.69 -17.60
N GLN A 165 -1.08 -0.38 -17.46
CA GLN A 165 0.08 0.39 -17.92
C GLN A 165 1.34 0.01 -17.13
N TYR A 166 1.22 -0.17 -15.81
CA TYR A 166 2.33 -0.66 -14.98
C TYR A 166 2.74 -2.09 -15.38
N ALA A 167 1.77 -2.96 -15.69
CA ALA A 167 2.04 -4.31 -16.14
C ALA A 167 2.87 -4.31 -17.44
N SER A 168 2.48 -3.50 -18.42
CA SER A 168 3.22 -3.40 -19.71
C SER A 168 4.67 -2.96 -19.55
N MET A 169 5.02 -2.28 -18.45
CA MET A 169 6.36 -1.75 -18.18
C MET A 169 7.18 -2.62 -17.22
N MET A 170 6.54 -3.20 -16.20
CA MET A 170 7.24 -3.74 -15.04
C MET A 170 6.92 -5.20 -14.72
N LEU A 171 5.82 -5.77 -15.25
CA LEU A 171 5.52 -7.19 -15.06
C LEU A 171 6.49 -8.05 -15.86
N ASN A 172 7.09 -9.04 -15.22
CA ASN A 172 7.83 -10.09 -15.91
C ASN A 172 6.84 -11.16 -16.37
N GLU A 173 6.65 -11.31 -17.68
CA GLU A 173 5.65 -12.23 -18.27
C GLU A 173 5.89 -13.70 -17.90
N LYS A 174 7.14 -14.10 -17.67
CA LYS A 174 7.49 -15.49 -17.31
C LYS A 174 7.27 -15.77 -15.82
N GLU A 175 7.64 -14.81 -14.98
CA GLU A 175 7.65 -14.97 -13.52
C GLU A 175 6.36 -14.47 -12.87
N HIS A 176 5.56 -13.67 -13.58
CA HIS A 176 4.38 -12.95 -13.10
C HIS A 176 4.62 -12.13 -11.83
N LEU A 177 5.86 -11.70 -11.62
CA LEU A 177 6.31 -10.80 -10.55
C LEU A 177 6.76 -9.47 -11.14
N TRP A 178 6.68 -8.43 -10.32
CA TRP A 178 6.87 -7.04 -10.75
C TRP A 178 8.26 -6.53 -10.41
N ALA A 179 8.91 -5.89 -11.39
CA ALA A 179 10.09 -5.08 -11.13
C ALA A 179 9.70 -3.80 -10.36
N HIS A 180 10.63 -3.22 -9.63
CA HIS A 180 10.39 -2.03 -8.81
C HIS A 180 10.05 -0.79 -9.66
N SER A 181 10.73 -0.62 -10.80
CA SER A 181 10.59 0.58 -11.62
C SER A 181 10.79 0.31 -13.12
N TYR A 182 10.35 1.28 -13.93
CA TYR A 182 10.66 1.36 -15.36
C TYR A 182 11.41 2.65 -15.66
N TRP A 183 12.63 2.52 -16.21
CA TRP A 183 13.48 3.66 -16.54
C TRP A 183 13.24 4.09 -17.97
N VAL A 184 12.54 5.20 -18.16
CA VAL A 184 12.03 5.66 -19.46
C VAL A 184 13.15 5.85 -20.48
N LYS A 185 14.24 6.53 -20.13
CA LYS A 185 15.40 6.73 -21.04
C LYS A 185 16.01 5.42 -21.53
N ARG A 186 15.90 4.34 -20.74
CA ARG A 186 16.44 3.02 -21.10
C ARG A 186 15.41 2.10 -21.75
N GLY A 187 14.14 2.47 -21.71
CA GLY A 187 13.03 1.65 -22.21
C GLY A 187 12.95 0.27 -21.55
N LYS A 188 13.25 0.16 -20.25
CA LYS A 188 13.37 -1.15 -19.57
C LYS A 188 13.00 -1.09 -18.10
N ALA A 189 12.38 -2.20 -17.65
CA ALA A 189 12.17 -2.48 -16.24
C ALA A 189 13.50 -2.55 -15.46
N PHE A 190 13.48 -2.09 -14.22
CA PHE A 190 14.61 -2.07 -13.31
C PHE A 190 14.16 -2.37 -11.87
N PRO A 191 14.91 -3.19 -11.10
CA PRO A 191 16.12 -3.94 -11.47
C PRO A 191 15.85 -5.05 -12.52
N ARG A 192 16.92 -5.47 -13.20
CA ARG A 192 16.88 -6.59 -14.15
C ARG A 192 17.20 -7.92 -13.45
N ARG A 193 17.16 -9.04 -14.22
CA ARG A 193 17.60 -10.37 -13.80
C ARG A 193 16.83 -10.95 -12.64
N ASN A 194 15.50 -10.90 -12.73
CA ASN A 194 14.59 -11.51 -11.73
C ASN A 194 14.85 -11.04 -10.29
N ILE A 195 15.19 -9.76 -10.14
CA ILE A 195 15.27 -9.10 -8.84
C ILE A 195 13.91 -8.46 -8.58
N PHE A 196 13.07 -9.14 -7.80
CA PHE A 196 11.72 -8.71 -7.46
C PHE A 196 11.66 -8.34 -5.98
N TRP A 197 11.31 -7.11 -5.70
CA TRP A 197 11.21 -6.58 -4.35
C TRP A 197 9.89 -7.00 -3.70
N GLY A 198 9.95 -7.63 -2.51
CA GLY A 198 8.80 -8.20 -1.82
C GLY A 198 7.70 -7.19 -1.54
N ARG A 199 8.03 -6.06 -0.89
CA ARG A 199 7.05 -5.01 -0.58
C ARG A 199 6.47 -4.34 -1.83
N GLY A 200 7.25 -4.17 -2.90
CA GLY A 200 6.73 -3.65 -4.17
C GLY A 200 5.65 -4.55 -4.77
N ASN A 201 5.86 -5.87 -4.73
CA ASN A 201 4.83 -6.84 -5.14
C ASN A 201 3.66 -6.87 -4.14
N GLY A 202 3.93 -6.66 -2.86
CA GLY A 202 2.89 -6.48 -1.83
C GLY A 202 1.99 -5.28 -2.11
N TRP A 203 2.54 -4.14 -2.59
CA TRP A 203 1.73 -2.98 -2.99
C TRP A 203 0.73 -3.32 -4.09
N VAL A 204 1.14 -4.10 -5.09
CA VAL A 204 0.25 -4.55 -6.18
C VAL A 204 -0.91 -5.37 -5.63
N ILE A 205 -0.58 -6.38 -4.81
CA ILE A 205 -1.58 -7.31 -4.26
C ILE A 205 -2.56 -6.60 -3.33
N ALA A 206 -2.11 -5.63 -2.54
CA ALA A 206 -3.00 -4.87 -1.67
C ALA A 206 -3.84 -3.83 -2.44
N ALA A 207 -3.25 -3.14 -3.43
CA ALA A 207 -3.91 -2.05 -4.14
C ALA A 207 -4.96 -2.51 -5.16
N PHE A 208 -4.73 -3.64 -5.87
CA PHE A 208 -5.64 -4.04 -6.95
C PHE A 208 -7.06 -4.32 -6.47
N PRO A 209 -7.32 -5.09 -5.39
CA PRO A 209 -8.67 -5.22 -4.85
C PRO A 209 -9.29 -3.88 -4.43
N MET A 210 -8.51 -2.98 -3.80
CA MET A 210 -9.00 -1.65 -3.40
C MET A 210 -9.42 -0.82 -4.61
N ILE A 211 -8.65 -0.87 -5.71
CA ILE A 211 -9.00 -0.17 -6.96
C ILE A 211 -10.26 -0.79 -7.56
N LEU A 212 -10.37 -2.13 -7.60
CA LEU A 212 -11.55 -2.84 -8.11
C LEU A 212 -12.83 -2.50 -7.34
N ASP A 213 -12.76 -2.43 -6.00
CA ASP A 213 -13.90 -2.02 -5.16
C ASP A 213 -14.38 -0.60 -5.54
N ASN A 214 -13.44 0.29 -5.85
CA ASN A 214 -13.76 1.68 -6.19
C ASN A 214 -14.32 1.85 -7.61
N ILE A 215 -13.71 1.21 -8.64
CA ILE A 215 -14.12 1.39 -10.03
C ILE A 215 -15.33 0.53 -10.41
N GLY A 216 -15.60 -0.54 -9.65
CA GLY A 216 -16.65 -1.52 -9.93
C GLY A 216 -16.27 -2.57 -10.98
N LEU A 217 -16.93 -3.72 -10.92
CA LEU A 217 -16.66 -4.86 -11.80
C LEU A 217 -17.16 -4.66 -13.25
N ASP A 218 -18.09 -3.74 -13.45
CA ASP A 218 -18.61 -3.37 -14.78
C ASP A 218 -17.65 -2.48 -15.57
N HIS A 219 -16.59 -1.97 -14.93
CA HIS A 219 -15.59 -1.18 -15.62
C HIS A 219 -14.79 -2.03 -16.61
N LYS A 220 -14.57 -1.50 -17.83
CA LYS A 220 -13.90 -2.23 -18.94
C LYS A 220 -12.51 -2.77 -18.61
N GLU A 221 -11.77 -2.15 -17.68
CA GLU A 221 -10.43 -2.59 -17.26
C GLU A 221 -10.49 -3.65 -16.12
N ALA A 222 -11.62 -3.82 -15.44
CA ALA A 222 -11.73 -4.71 -14.27
C ALA A 222 -11.33 -6.18 -14.59
N PRO A 223 -11.73 -6.81 -15.70
CA PRO A 223 -11.33 -8.19 -16.02
C PRO A 223 -9.80 -8.34 -16.12
N GLU A 224 -9.11 -7.37 -16.72
CA GLU A 224 -7.65 -7.42 -16.86
C GLU A 224 -6.95 -7.22 -15.51
N ILE A 225 -7.45 -6.33 -14.66
CA ILE A 225 -6.91 -6.14 -13.29
C ILE A 225 -7.05 -7.43 -12.49
N ILE A 226 -8.19 -8.11 -12.55
CA ILE A 226 -8.43 -9.39 -11.89
C ILE A 226 -7.45 -10.47 -12.39
N GLU A 227 -7.22 -10.53 -13.69
CA GLU A 227 -6.30 -11.51 -14.29
C GLU A 227 -4.85 -11.25 -13.87
N LEU A 228 -4.39 -9.99 -13.88
CA LEU A 228 -3.08 -9.59 -13.39
C LEU A 228 -2.91 -9.93 -11.90
N TYR A 229 -3.95 -9.65 -11.12
CA TYR A 229 -4.00 -9.95 -9.69
C TYR A 229 -3.86 -11.45 -9.42
N ARG A 230 -4.62 -12.28 -10.14
CA ARG A 230 -4.56 -13.75 -10.03
C ARG A 230 -3.19 -14.30 -10.37
N LYS A 231 -2.62 -13.91 -11.52
CA LYS A 231 -1.28 -14.36 -11.95
C LYS A 231 -0.20 -13.96 -10.96
N THR A 232 -0.27 -12.74 -10.44
CA THR A 232 0.70 -12.28 -9.42
C THR A 232 0.53 -13.04 -8.11
N SER A 233 -0.70 -13.32 -7.69
CA SER A 233 -0.98 -14.11 -6.48
C SER A 233 -0.43 -15.54 -6.59
N GLU A 234 -0.61 -16.20 -7.76
CA GLU A 234 -0.03 -17.52 -8.04
C GLU A 234 1.49 -17.51 -7.95
N ALA A 235 2.13 -16.50 -8.56
CA ALA A 235 3.58 -16.37 -8.52
C ALA A 235 4.10 -16.12 -7.10
N LEU A 236 3.39 -15.34 -6.31
CA LEU A 236 3.72 -15.09 -4.91
C LEU A 236 3.57 -16.35 -4.06
N LEU A 237 2.50 -17.12 -4.25
CA LEU A 237 2.32 -18.39 -3.54
C LEU A 237 3.49 -19.36 -3.80
N GLY A 238 4.02 -19.36 -5.02
CA GLY A 238 5.17 -20.19 -5.41
C GLY A 238 6.52 -19.73 -4.84
N VAL A 239 6.61 -18.57 -4.19
CA VAL A 239 7.84 -18.02 -3.59
C VAL A 239 7.68 -17.67 -2.10
N MET A 240 6.55 -18.06 -1.50
CA MET A 240 6.31 -17.96 -0.07
C MET A 240 7.26 -18.88 0.69
N ASN A 241 7.78 -18.43 1.84
CA ASN A 241 8.61 -19.23 2.71
C ASN A 241 7.75 -20.27 3.47
N ASP A 242 8.39 -21.31 3.99
CA ASP A 242 7.71 -22.37 4.77
C ASP A 242 7.02 -21.84 6.05
N ASP A 243 7.47 -20.71 6.59
CA ASP A 243 6.86 -19.99 7.71
C ASP A 243 5.78 -18.98 7.31
N TYR A 244 5.28 -19.07 6.08
CA TYR A 244 4.26 -18.19 5.48
C TYR A 244 4.68 -16.74 5.34
N THR A 245 5.96 -16.42 5.39
CA THR A 245 6.49 -15.07 5.20
C THR A 245 7.04 -14.86 3.78
N PHE A 246 7.37 -13.60 3.47
CA PHE A 246 8.05 -13.22 2.25
C PHE A 246 9.36 -12.52 2.55
N ASN A 247 10.35 -12.77 1.70
CA ASN A 247 11.63 -12.09 1.78
C ASN A 247 11.60 -10.73 1.09
N THR A 248 12.51 -9.82 1.49
CA THR A 248 12.68 -8.54 0.78
C THR A 248 13.01 -8.71 -0.70
N LEU A 249 13.66 -9.84 -1.08
CA LEU A 249 13.84 -10.26 -2.48
C LEU A 249 13.22 -11.64 -2.68
N LEU A 250 12.11 -11.70 -3.41
CA LEU A 250 11.24 -12.88 -3.51
C LEU A 250 11.92 -14.15 -4.06
N LYS A 251 12.87 -14.01 -5.00
CA LYS A 251 13.54 -15.17 -5.63
C LYS A 251 15.01 -15.30 -5.22
N HIS A 252 15.39 -14.66 -4.14
CA HIS A 252 16.79 -14.66 -3.68
C HIS A 252 16.87 -14.77 -2.17
N ARG A 253 17.83 -15.53 -1.67
CA ARG A 253 18.11 -15.56 -0.23
C ARG A 253 18.36 -14.14 0.30
N SER A 254 17.48 -13.69 1.18
CA SER A 254 17.52 -12.40 1.85
C SER A 254 16.78 -12.51 3.18
N TYR A 255 16.71 -11.45 3.96
CA TYR A 255 15.93 -11.45 5.19
C TYR A 255 14.43 -11.47 4.89
N ARG A 256 13.64 -12.06 5.79
CA ARG A 256 12.19 -11.98 5.76
C ARG A 256 11.74 -10.55 6.06
N GLU A 257 10.62 -10.16 5.51
CA GLU A 257 10.15 -8.78 5.56
C GLU A 257 8.65 -8.76 5.86
N LEU A 258 8.29 -8.33 7.07
CA LEU A 258 6.93 -8.50 7.56
C LEU A 258 5.95 -7.48 6.99
N SER A 259 6.39 -6.30 6.51
CA SER A 259 5.45 -5.39 5.84
C SER A 259 5.02 -5.94 4.47
N ALA A 260 5.90 -6.61 3.72
CA ALA A 260 5.51 -7.31 2.50
C ALA A 260 4.55 -8.46 2.81
N THR A 261 4.84 -9.24 3.86
CA THR A 261 4.01 -10.36 4.30
C THR A 261 2.60 -9.90 4.67
N ALA A 262 2.49 -8.84 5.46
CA ALA A 262 1.20 -8.28 5.86
C ALA A 262 0.40 -7.72 4.66
N LEU A 263 1.05 -7.00 3.72
CA LEU A 263 0.39 -6.51 2.50
C LEU A 263 -0.16 -7.64 1.63
N ILE A 264 0.62 -8.71 1.45
CA ILE A 264 0.19 -9.85 0.64
C ILE A 264 -0.96 -10.58 1.34
N SER A 265 -0.87 -10.77 2.65
CA SER A 265 -1.99 -11.31 3.43
C SER A 265 -3.25 -10.49 3.31
N ALA A 266 -3.17 -9.16 3.49
CA ALA A 266 -4.29 -8.24 3.35
C ALA A 266 -4.94 -8.35 1.97
N GLY A 267 -4.13 -8.28 0.92
CA GLY A 267 -4.63 -8.37 -0.45
C GLY A 267 -5.27 -9.72 -0.76
N TRP A 268 -4.69 -10.84 -0.32
CA TRP A 268 -5.26 -12.15 -0.54
C TRP A 268 -6.58 -12.36 0.21
N LEU A 269 -6.67 -11.97 1.49
CA LEU A 269 -7.94 -12.02 2.24
C LEU A 269 -9.02 -11.18 1.58
N HIS A 270 -8.66 -9.97 1.13
CA HIS A 270 -9.56 -9.10 0.37
C HIS A 270 -10.04 -9.77 -0.93
N GLY A 271 -9.11 -10.30 -1.72
CA GLY A 271 -9.43 -10.95 -2.99
C GLY A 271 -10.27 -12.23 -2.84
N ILE A 272 -10.11 -12.98 -1.75
CA ILE A 272 -10.96 -14.14 -1.44
C ILE A 272 -12.36 -13.65 -1.09
N ARG A 273 -12.50 -12.66 -0.24
CA ARG A 273 -13.79 -12.08 0.15
C ARG A 273 -14.59 -11.58 -1.05
N CYS A 274 -13.92 -10.98 -2.04
CA CYS A 274 -14.54 -10.47 -3.27
C CYS A 274 -14.67 -11.52 -4.40
N GLY A 275 -14.21 -12.76 -4.18
CA GLY A 275 -14.27 -13.83 -5.20
C GLY A 275 -13.24 -13.68 -6.33
N TYR A 276 -12.23 -12.84 -6.18
CA TYR A 276 -11.14 -12.70 -7.14
C TYR A 276 -10.13 -13.84 -7.04
N LEU A 277 -9.95 -14.40 -5.84
CA LEU A 277 -9.14 -15.59 -5.56
C LEU A 277 -10.01 -16.74 -5.06
N ASN A 278 -9.55 -17.97 -5.29
CA ASN A 278 -10.16 -19.18 -4.74
C ASN A 278 -9.65 -19.47 -3.31
N GLU A 279 -10.33 -20.39 -2.62
CA GLU A 279 -10.07 -20.72 -1.21
C GLU A 279 -8.69 -21.31 -0.92
N ARG A 280 -7.93 -21.78 -1.91
CA ARG A 280 -6.56 -22.29 -1.67
C ARG A 280 -5.59 -21.22 -1.13
N PHE A 281 -5.91 -19.93 -1.35
CA PHE A 281 -5.14 -18.81 -0.82
C PHE A 281 -5.49 -18.49 0.64
N LEU A 282 -6.60 -19.03 1.16
CA LEU A 282 -7.11 -18.67 2.48
C LEU A 282 -6.14 -19.06 3.62
N GLU A 283 -5.68 -20.31 3.62
CA GLU A 283 -4.73 -20.76 4.64
C GLU A 283 -3.41 -19.99 4.58
N PRO A 284 -2.75 -19.84 3.42
CA PRO A 284 -1.56 -19.02 3.30
C PRO A 284 -1.77 -17.57 3.77
N ALA A 285 -2.90 -16.96 3.43
CA ALA A 285 -3.20 -15.58 3.82
C ALA A 285 -3.37 -15.42 5.33
N ILE A 286 -4.15 -16.32 5.97
CA ILE A 286 -4.36 -16.31 7.42
C ILE A 286 -3.04 -16.57 8.16
N LYS A 287 -2.28 -17.57 7.72
CA LYS A 287 -0.99 -17.91 8.35
C LYS A 287 0.03 -16.77 8.21
N ALA A 288 0.08 -16.10 7.07
CA ALA A 288 0.91 -14.92 6.88
C ALA A 288 0.54 -13.79 7.87
N PHE A 289 -0.74 -13.53 8.07
CA PHE A 289 -1.20 -12.59 9.09
C PHE A 289 -0.83 -13.04 10.51
N GLU A 290 -1.14 -14.29 10.88
CA GLU A 290 -0.83 -14.85 12.20
C GLU A 290 0.68 -14.74 12.49
N THR A 291 1.54 -15.10 11.54
CA THR A 291 3.00 -14.98 11.68
C THR A 291 3.44 -13.52 11.92
N CYS A 292 2.83 -12.55 11.24
CA CYS A 292 3.11 -11.14 11.51
C CYS A 292 2.71 -10.73 12.93
N VAL A 293 1.56 -11.20 13.43
CA VAL A 293 1.07 -10.91 14.79
C VAL A 293 1.93 -11.63 15.86
N GLU A 294 2.36 -12.86 15.61
CA GLU A 294 3.24 -13.63 16.50
C GLU A 294 4.62 -12.97 16.63
N ALA A 295 5.14 -12.39 15.55
CA ALA A 295 6.42 -11.67 15.53
C ALA A 295 6.37 -10.29 16.20
N MET A 296 5.20 -9.79 16.59
CA MET A 296 5.10 -8.54 17.36
C MET A 296 5.69 -8.72 18.75
N GLU A 297 6.54 -7.78 19.13
CA GLU A 297 7.09 -7.69 20.49
C GLU A 297 6.16 -6.86 21.39
N GLU A 298 5.91 -7.32 22.61
CA GLU A 298 5.15 -6.60 23.62
C GLU A 298 5.94 -6.63 24.94
N SER A 299 6.19 -5.46 25.51
CA SER A 299 6.98 -5.27 26.74
C SER A 299 6.49 -4.03 27.50
N ASP A 300 7.10 -3.74 28.64
CA ASP A 300 6.83 -2.51 29.42
C ASP A 300 7.12 -1.23 28.60
N ASP A 301 8.00 -1.29 27.61
CA ASP A 301 8.34 -0.17 26.72
C ASP A 301 7.30 0.06 25.61
N GLY A 302 6.38 -0.88 25.40
CA GLY A 302 5.32 -0.78 24.42
C GLY A 302 5.10 -2.01 23.56
N ILE A 303 4.36 -1.82 22.46
CA ILE A 303 4.03 -2.84 21.48
C ILE A 303 4.64 -2.49 20.12
N PHE A 304 5.31 -3.46 19.49
CA PHE A 304 6.11 -3.21 18.30
C PHE A 304 5.88 -4.27 17.21
N MET A 305 5.53 -3.81 16.02
CA MET A 305 5.70 -4.60 14.82
C MET A 305 7.18 -4.55 14.41
N THR A 306 7.79 -5.69 14.24
CA THR A 306 9.23 -5.85 13.97
C THR A 306 9.52 -6.23 12.52
N GLU A 307 10.78 -6.36 12.16
CA GLU A 307 11.26 -6.86 10.85
C GLU A 307 10.65 -6.14 9.64
N ILE A 308 10.46 -4.83 9.77
CA ILE A 308 10.01 -3.97 8.68
C ILE A 308 11.24 -3.40 7.97
N SER A 309 11.40 -3.68 6.69
CA SER A 309 12.48 -3.09 5.89
C SER A 309 12.31 -1.57 5.76
N GLY A 310 13.39 -0.82 5.94
CA GLY A 310 13.40 0.64 5.78
C GLY A 310 12.95 1.11 4.38
N PRO A 311 12.77 2.45 4.19
CA PRO A 311 12.44 3.02 2.89
C PRO A 311 13.45 2.60 1.83
N THR A 312 12.96 2.15 0.68
CA THR A 312 13.76 1.47 -0.34
C THR A 312 13.65 2.19 -1.67
N ILE A 313 14.78 2.41 -2.32
CA ILE A 313 14.84 2.88 -3.70
C ILE A 313 15.65 1.88 -4.55
N PRO A 314 15.30 1.67 -5.83
CA PRO A 314 16.07 0.78 -6.69
C PRO A 314 17.41 1.43 -7.05
N LEU A 315 18.50 1.03 -6.37
CA LEU A 315 19.84 1.61 -6.59
C LEU A 315 20.36 1.30 -8.00
N PRO A 316 20.88 2.29 -8.73
CA PRO A 316 21.41 2.11 -10.09
C PRO A 316 22.54 1.08 -10.20
N LEU A 317 23.37 0.98 -9.17
CA LEU A 317 24.48 0.04 -9.08
C LEU A 317 24.21 -1.02 -8.01
N LEU A 318 24.51 -2.28 -8.31
CA LEU A 318 24.38 -3.42 -7.40
C LEU A 318 22.99 -3.50 -6.70
N PRO A 319 21.87 -3.43 -7.43
CA PRO A 319 20.55 -3.34 -6.82
C PRO A 319 20.25 -4.50 -5.86
N LYS A 320 20.68 -5.73 -6.17
CA LYS A 320 20.51 -6.88 -5.30
C LYS A 320 21.16 -6.70 -3.93
N LEU A 321 22.37 -6.12 -3.89
CA LEU A 321 23.05 -5.81 -2.63
C LEU A 321 22.34 -4.66 -1.91
N GLY A 322 21.93 -3.62 -2.66
CA GLY A 322 21.19 -2.48 -2.10
C GLY A 322 19.96 -2.91 -1.30
N TYR A 323 19.11 -3.79 -1.85
CA TYR A 323 17.95 -4.30 -1.12
C TYR A 323 18.31 -5.08 0.16
N LYS A 324 19.39 -5.90 0.09
CA LYS A 324 19.81 -6.71 1.25
C LYS A 324 20.42 -5.89 2.39
N MET A 325 20.91 -4.68 2.08
CA MET A 325 21.56 -3.79 3.06
C MET A 325 20.58 -2.80 3.70
N ILE A 326 19.32 -2.75 3.26
CA ILE A 326 18.31 -1.92 3.92
C ILE A 326 18.12 -2.43 5.35
N PRO A 327 18.25 -1.58 6.38
CA PRO A 327 18.08 -1.99 7.76
C PRO A 327 16.61 -2.34 8.05
N LEU A 328 16.44 -3.31 8.93
CA LEU A 328 15.14 -3.60 9.54
C LEU A 328 14.88 -2.63 10.70
N GLY A 329 13.63 -2.24 10.87
CA GLY A 329 13.18 -1.39 11.96
C GLY A 329 11.89 -1.89 12.59
N LYS A 330 11.47 -1.15 13.63
CA LYS A 330 10.22 -1.39 14.37
C LYS A 330 9.26 -0.23 14.10
N ASN A 331 7.98 -0.53 14.03
CA ASN A 331 6.89 0.46 13.92
C ASN A 331 7.07 1.50 12.80
N TRP A 332 7.75 1.14 11.69
CA TRP A 332 7.67 1.98 10.50
C TRP A 332 6.21 2.14 10.08
N SER A 333 5.74 3.38 9.89
CA SER A 333 4.34 3.73 9.66
C SER A 333 3.65 2.87 8.59
N TYR A 334 4.31 2.63 7.47
CA TYR A 334 3.77 1.80 6.38
C TYR A 334 3.72 0.30 6.69
N GLY A 335 4.58 -0.19 7.59
CA GLY A 335 4.53 -1.57 8.06
C GLY A 335 3.36 -1.79 9.00
N VAL A 336 3.15 -0.87 9.93
CA VAL A 336 1.97 -0.86 10.81
C VAL A 336 0.69 -0.75 9.99
N ALA A 337 0.65 0.13 8.97
CA ALA A 337 -0.48 0.23 8.05
C ALA A 337 -0.79 -1.10 7.36
N ALA A 338 0.24 -1.78 6.85
CA ALA A 338 0.07 -3.08 6.20
C ALA A 338 -0.55 -4.13 7.13
N LEU A 339 -0.11 -4.16 8.40
CA LEU A 339 -0.64 -5.07 9.40
C LEU A 339 -2.09 -4.73 9.78
N ILE A 340 -2.44 -3.44 9.87
CA ILE A 340 -3.81 -3.00 10.13
C ILE A 340 -4.73 -3.41 8.97
N PHE A 341 -4.32 -3.21 7.70
CA PHE A 341 -5.10 -3.68 6.55
C PHE A 341 -5.33 -5.19 6.60
N ALA A 342 -4.30 -5.98 6.95
CA ALA A 342 -4.43 -7.43 7.09
C ALA A 342 -5.38 -7.81 8.24
N ALA A 343 -5.33 -7.11 9.37
CA ALA A 343 -6.20 -7.34 10.51
C ALA A 343 -7.67 -7.03 10.19
N ILE A 344 -7.93 -5.95 9.44
CA ILE A 344 -9.29 -5.59 8.99
C ILE A 344 -9.87 -6.71 8.11
N GLU A 345 -9.14 -7.17 7.10
CA GLU A 345 -9.63 -8.24 6.23
C GLU A 345 -9.73 -9.59 6.95
N TYR A 346 -8.84 -9.87 7.91
CA TYR A 346 -8.93 -11.04 8.78
C TYR A 346 -10.20 -11.01 9.66
N LYS A 347 -10.56 -9.84 10.23
CA LYS A 347 -11.81 -9.67 11.00
C LYS A 347 -13.04 -9.88 10.11
N LYS A 348 -13.06 -9.30 8.90
CA LYS A 348 -14.16 -9.47 7.94
C LYS A 348 -14.37 -10.94 7.58
N TRP A 349 -13.28 -11.68 7.34
CA TRP A 349 -13.34 -13.12 7.11
C TRP A 349 -13.92 -13.87 8.32
N GLY A 350 -13.45 -13.58 9.52
CA GLY A 350 -13.92 -14.21 10.75
C GLY A 350 -15.42 -14.00 11.00
N SER A 351 -15.90 -12.79 10.72
CA SER A 351 -17.33 -12.44 10.85
C SER A 351 -18.22 -13.21 9.85
N ALA A 352 -17.74 -13.38 8.61
CA ALA A 352 -18.46 -14.14 7.58
C ALA A 352 -18.49 -15.66 7.86
N SER A 353 -17.47 -16.18 8.54
CA SER A 353 -17.36 -17.61 8.88
C SER A 353 -18.18 -18.01 10.14
N SER A 354 -18.71 -17.03 10.87
CA SER A 354 -19.48 -17.24 12.10
C SER A 354 -21.00 -17.21 11.88
N ASN A 355 -21.43 -16.85 10.66
CA ASN A 355 -22.82 -16.87 10.18
C ASN A 355 -23.06 -18.08 9.26
#